data_e22f2ff57b9ad8d00a7c24ad2038331a
#
_entry.id   e22f2ff57b9ad8d00a7c24ad2038331a
#
_cell.length_a   1.000
_cell.length_b   1.000
_cell.length_c   1.000
_cell.angle_alpha   90.00
_cell.angle_beta   90.00
_cell.angle_gamma   90.00
#
_symmetry.space_group_name_H-M   'P 1'
#
loop_
_entity.id
_entity.type
_entity.pdbx_description
1 polymer ?
#
loop_
_entity_poly.entity_id
_entity_poly.type
_entity_poly.pdbx_seq_one_letter_code
_entity_poly.pdbx_strand_id
1 'polypeptide(L)'
;MAPAQTETLDLKPFCAEEKSRRQNISEPFSRAEFTYATNGTLMVRVPRRDDVPERSNAPHAERVWPKEWRDDFRAVRFSRIANAERITCDGCEGRCTEHDCPDCSHECPTCGGEGTIEIASAVELGHREITPRAARLLQLLPEIKISLPATDDDNLLQFQFVGGQGILMMLKRNHVRAVLGSIEVAEPATTE
;
A
#
# COMPACT_ATOMS: atom_id res chain seq x y z
N MET A 1 -35.69 -4.01 -13.95
CA MET A 1 -34.59 -4.18 -12.99
C MET A 1 -33.63 -3.01 -13.20
N ALA A 2 -33.51 -2.11 -12.22
CA ALA A 2 -32.54 -1.04 -12.29
C ALA A 2 -31.14 -1.65 -12.20
N PRO A 3 -30.14 -1.20 -13.00
CA PRO A 3 -28.77 -1.63 -12.84
C PRO A 3 -28.31 -1.24 -11.43
N ALA A 4 -27.74 -2.19 -10.69
CA ALA A 4 -27.08 -1.91 -9.43
C ALA A 4 -26.06 -0.80 -9.67
N GLN A 5 -26.23 0.33 -8.98
CA GLN A 5 -25.24 1.40 -9.00
C GLN A 5 -23.97 0.82 -8.41
N THR A 6 -23.00 0.50 -9.25
CA THR A 6 -21.66 0.10 -8.83
C THR A 6 -21.07 1.33 -8.14
N GLU A 7 -21.03 1.32 -6.81
CA GLU A 7 -20.36 2.40 -6.07
C GLU A 7 -18.97 2.58 -6.64
N THR A 8 -18.68 3.79 -7.08
CA THR A 8 -17.37 4.11 -7.67
C THR A 8 -16.33 4.09 -6.57
N LEU A 9 -15.33 3.23 -6.68
CA LEU A 9 -14.24 3.11 -5.71
C LEU A 9 -13.59 4.47 -5.45
N ASP A 10 -13.50 4.87 -4.18
CA ASP A 10 -12.70 6.04 -3.79
C ASP A 10 -11.20 5.70 -3.94
N LEU A 11 -10.53 6.44 -4.83
CA LEU A 11 -9.11 6.25 -5.12
C LEU A 11 -8.18 7.07 -4.22
N LYS A 12 -8.69 8.06 -3.49
CA LYS A 12 -7.88 8.94 -2.65
C LYS A 12 -7.07 8.22 -1.56
N PRO A 13 -7.58 7.20 -0.85
CA PRO A 13 -6.83 6.45 0.14
C PRO A 13 -5.56 5.77 -0.40
N PHE A 14 -5.53 5.46 -1.70
CA PHE A 14 -4.40 4.81 -2.38
C PHE A 14 -3.31 5.78 -2.82
N CYS A 15 -3.52 7.07 -2.65
CA CYS A 15 -2.53 8.10 -2.96
C CYS A 15 -1.56 8.34 -1.79
N ALA A 16 -0.43 9.00 -2.10
CA ALA A 16 0.48 9.47 -1.07
C ALA A 16 -0.14 10.65 -0.30
N GLU A 17 0.34 10.87 0.92
CA GLU A 17 0.02 12.07 1.67
C GLU A 17 0.60 13.32 1.00
N GLU A 18 -0.05 14.48 1.16
CA GLU A 18 0.32 15.74 0.48
C GLU A 18 1.77 16.17 0.76
N LYS A 19 2.33 15.78 1.89
CA LYS A 19 3.73 16.06 2.26
C LYS A 19 4.77 15.28 1.47
N SER A 20 4.37 14.30 0.65
CA SER A 20 5.30 13.55 -0.19
C SER A 20 5.84 14.45 -1.31
N ARG A 21 7.11 14.87 -1.18
CA ARG A 21 7.80 15.72 -2.18
C ARG A 21 8.16 14.97 -3.48
N ARG A 22 7.93 13.67 -3.54
CA ARG A 22 8.29 12.85 -4.70
C ARG A 22 7.08 12.66 -5.59
N GLN A 23 7.14 13.25 -6.78
CA GLN A 23 6.17 13.08 -7.87
C GLN A 23 4.73 13.40 -7.42
N ASN A 24 3.93 13.92 -8.25
CA ASN A 24 2.56 14.37 -7.96
C ASN A 24 1.61 13.18 -7.79
N ILE A 25 1.81 12.36 -6.73
CA ILE A 25 1.07 11.13 -6.42
C ILE A 25 0.12 11.30 -5.23
N SER A 26 -0.10 12.52 -4.78
CA SER A 26 -1.06 12.84 -3.70
C SER A 26 -2.52 12.76 -4.14
N GLU A 27 -2.78 12.66 -5.43
CA GLU A 27 -4.11 12.54 -6.00
C GLU A 27 -4.16 11.55 -7.16
N PRO A 28 -5.34 10.97 -7.45
CA PRO A 28 -5.50 10.12 -8.63
C PRO A 28 -5.21 10.89 -9.92
N PHE A 29 -4.83 10.16 -10.96
CA PHE A 29 -4.57 10.71 -12.29
C PHE A 29 -5.01 9.74 -13.38
N SER A 30 -5.54 10.28 -14.48
CA SER A 30 -5.88 9.49 -15.66
C SER A 30 -4.75 9.50 -16.68
N ARG A 31 -4.56 8.37 -17.36
CA ARG A 31 -3.61 8.21 -18.46
C ARG A 31 -4.07 7.10 -19.39
N ALA A 32 -4.15 7.40 -20.68
CA ALA A 32 -4.71 6.51 -21.69
C ALA A 32 -6.09 5.97 -21.25
N GLU A 33 -6.28 4.68 -21.19
CA GLU A 33 -7.55 4.03 -20.88
C GLU A 33 -7.80 3.78 -19.40
N PHE A 34 -6.91 4.26 -18.51
CA PHE A 34 -6.98 3.98 -17.09
C PHE A 34 -6.88 5.23 -16.22
N THR A 35 -7.49 5.13 -15.05
CA THR A 35 -7.26 6.03 -13.91
C THR A 35 -6.46 5.28 -12.86
N TYR A 36 -5.43 5.93 -12.35
CA TYR A 36 -4.46 5.37 -11.41
C TYR A 36 -4.48 6.11 -10.07
N ALA A 37 -4.18 5.40 -9.01
CA ALA A 37 -3.80 5.96 -7.72
C ALA A 37 -2.61 5.19 -7.15
N THR A 38 -1.66 5.90 -6.56
CA THR A 38 -0.46 5.28 -5.98
C THR A 38 0.11 6.09 -4.82
N ASN A 39 0.68 5.39 -3.86
CA ASN A 39 1.46 5.98 -2.76
C ASN A 39 2.97 5.73 -2.89
N GLY A 40 3.41 5.20 -4.05
CA GLY A 40 4.79 4.87 -4.33
C GLY A 40 5.18 3.40 -4.04
N THR A 41 4.41 2.67 -3.23
CA THR A 41 4.63 1.24 -2.94
C THR A 41 3.49 0.35 -3.42
N LEU A 42 2.28 0.91 -3.47
CA LEU A 42 1.08 0.29 -4.00
C LEU A 42 0.54 1.15 -5.13
N MET A 43 0.07 0.53 -6.19
CA MET A 43 -0.63 1.21 -7.29
C MET A 43 -1.87 0.42 -7.65
N VAL A 44 -3.00 1.11 -7.78
CA VAL A 44 -4.25 0.60 -8.33
C VAL A 44 -4.56 1.27 -9.65
N ARG A 45 -5.23 0.57 -10.55
CA ARG A 45 -5.84 1.15 -11.75
C ARG A 45 -7.27 0.65 -11.91
N VAL A 46 -8.11 1.53 -12.40
CA VAL A 46 -9.50 1.25 -12.80
C VAL A 46 -9.69 1.75 -14.23
N PRO A 47 -10.75 1.35 -14.94
CA PRO A 47 -11.10 1.98 -16.21
C PRO A 47 -11.12 3.51 -16.08
N ARG A 48 -10.76 4.20 -17.17
CA ARG A 48 -10.67 5.67 -17.18
C ARG A 48 -11.94 6.32 -16.64
N ARG A 49 -11.74 7.28 -15.75
CA ARG A 49 -12.79 8.09 -15.13
C ARG A 49 -12.73 9.51 -15.66
N ASP A 50 -13.88 10.03 -16.06
CA ASP A 50 -14.01 11.39 -16.63
C ASP A 50 -13.82 12.49 -15.58
N ASP A 51 -14.09 12.16 -14.30
CA ASP A 51 -13.92 13.07 -13.16
C ASP A 51 -12.47 13.20 -12.68
N VAL A 52 -11.52 12.40 -13.22
CA VAL A 52 -10.11 12.44 -12.86
C VAL A 52 -9.29 12.92 -14.05
N PRO A 53 -8.61 14.09 -13.94
CA PRO A 53 -7.89 14.67 -15.06
C PRO A 53 -6.60 13.91 -15.41
N GLU A 54 -6.16 14.06 -16.65
CA GLU A 54 -4.79 13.75 -17.04
C GLU A 54 -3.82 14.76 -16.43
N ARG A 55 -2.64 14.28 -16.01
CA ARG A 55 -1.60 15.12 -15.45
C ARG A 55 -0.27 14.87 -16.16
N SER A 56 0.30 15.89 -16.76
CA SER A 56 1.56 15.79 -17.50
C SER A 56 2.76 15.39 -16.63
N ASN A 57 2.72 15.75 -15.35
CA ASN A 57 3.75 15.45 -14.34
C ASN A 57 3.44 14.19 -13.50
N ALA A 58 2.42 13.42 -13.86
CA ALA A 58 2.12 12.15 -13.20
C ALA A 58 3.18 11.09 -13.52
N PRO A 59 3.37 10.09 -12.66
CA PRO A 59 4.27 8.97 -12.91
C PRO A 59 3.93 8.24 -14.22
N HIS A 60 4.96 7.72 -14.88
CA HIS A 60 4.79 6.81 -16.00
C HIS A 60 4.38 5.42 -15.51
N ALA A 61 3.10 5.25 -15.19
CA ALA A 61 2.55 4.01 -14.65
C ALA A 61 2.90 2.78 -15.50
N GLU A 62 2.93 2.94 -16.83
CA GLU A 62 3.23 1.87 -17.78
C GLU A 62 4.64 1.29 -17.62
N ARG A 63 5.59 2.04 -17.04
CA ARG A 63 6.95 1.57 -16.80
C ARG A 63 7.07 0.60 -15.62
N VAL A 64 6.18 0.74 -14.66
CA VAL A 64 6.16 -0.10 -13.45
C VAL A 64 5.10 -1.19 -13.51
N TRP A 65 4.16 -1.07 -14.44
CA TRP A 65 3.14 -2.07 -14.64
C TRP A 65 3.74 -3.33 -15.28
N PRO A 66 3.48 -4.53 -14.76
CA PRO A 66 4.05 -5.76 -15.31
C PRO A 66 3.58 -5.97 -16.75
N LYS A 67 4.51 -6.42 -17.61
CA LYS A 67 4.19 -6.75 -19.00
C LYS A 67 3.29 -7.97 -19.11
N GLU A 68 3.48 -8.92 -18.21
CA GLU A 68 2.69 -10.14 -18.11
C GLU A 68 1.83 -10.07 -16.86
N TRP A 69 0.54 -10.22 -17.06
CA TRP A 69 -0.44 -10.29 -15.99
C TRP A 69 -0.68 -11.75 -15.66
N ARG A 70 -0.50 -12.11 -14.38
CA ARG A 70 -0.69 -13.49 -13.93
C ARG A 70 -2.16 -13.89 -14.01
N ASP A 71 -2.46 -15.18 -14.00
CA ASP A 71 -3.79 -15.76 -14.08
C ASP A 71 -4.19 -16.58 -12.83
N ASP A 72 -3.24 -16.84 -11.93
CA ASP A 72 -3.40 -17.65 -10.72
C ASP A 72 -3.97 -16.89 -9.51
N PHE A 73 -4.89 -15.96 -9.76
CA PHE A 73 -5.49 -15.14 -8.71
C PHE A 73 -6.36 -15.92 -7.75
N ARG A 74 -6.12 -15.79 -6.46
CA ARG A 74 -6.83 -16.48 -5.38
C ARG A 74 -7.50 -15.48 -4.45
N ALA A 75 -8.70 -15.85 -3.96
CA ALA A 75 -9.39 -15.09 -2.95
C ALA A 75 -8.57 -15.02 -1.65
N VAL A 76 -8.75 -13.96 -0.88
CA VAL A 76 -8.05 -13.76 0.38
C VAL A 76 -9.02 -13.54 1.53
N ARG A 77 -8.57 -13.91 2.73
CA ARG A 77 -9.23 -13.56 3.99
C ARG A 77 -8.27 -12.76 4.85
N PHE A 78 -8.76 -11.64 5.36
CA PHE A 78 -8.00 -10.78 6.25
C PHE A 78 -8.28 -11.16 7.70
N SER A 79 -7.23 -11.41 8.49
CA SER A 79 -7.34 -11.38 9.94
C SER A 79 -7.50 -9.93 10.41
N ARG A 80 -7.79 -9.75 11.70
CA ARG A 80 -7.73 -8.42 12.32
C ARG A 80 -6.29 -7.94 12.32
N ILE A 81 -6.03 -6.81 11.66
CA ILE A 81 -4.70 -6.16 11.66
C ILE A 81 -4.63 -5.26 12.88
N ALA A 82 -3.74 -5.60 13.82
CA ALA A 82 -3.49 -4.79 15.00
C ALA A 82 -2.83 -3.45 14.60
N ASN A 83 -2.88 -2.47 15.51
CA ASN A 83 -2.07 -1.26 15.35
C ASN A 83 -0.63 -1.56 15.71
N ALA A 84 0.31 -0.90 15.04
CA ALA A 84 1.71 -0.95 15.41
C ALA A 84 1.88 -0.36 16.84
N GLU A 85 2.75 -1.00 17.62
CA GLU A 85 3.15 -0.46 18.90
C GLU A 85 4.06 0.75 18.67
N ARG A 86 3.86 1.79 19.48
CA ARG A 86 4.73 2.97 19.49
C ARG A 86 5.57 2.96 20.75
N ILE A 87 6.85 3.13 20.60
CA ILE A 87 7.80 3.23 21.70
C ILE A 87 8.38 4.65 21.77
N THR A 88 8.85 5.03 22.94
CA THR A 88 9.57 6.29 23.11
C THR A 88 10.76 6.35 22.16
N CYS A 89 10.92 7.46 21.46
CA CYS A 89 12.05 7.69 20.58
C CYS A 89 13.35 7.74 21.41
N ASP A 90 14.28 6.86 21.11
CA ASP A 90 15.59 6.82 21.74
C ASP A 90 16.49 8.01 21.33
N GLY A 91 16.29 8.57 20.13
CA GLY A 91 17.03 9.72 19.63
C GLY A 91 16.76 11.02 20.40
N CYS A 92 15.59 11.18 20.98
CA CYS A 92 15.25 12.36 21.78
C CYS A 92 14.65 12.02 23.16
N GLU A 93 14.60 10.75 23.55
CA GLU A 93 14.03 10.27 24.81
C GLU A 93 12.59 10.79 25.05
N GLY A 94 11.82 10.94 23.97
CA GLY A 94 10.45 11.47 24.02
C GLY A 94 10.32 12.99 24.08
N ARG A 95 11.42 13.73 24.07
CA ARG A 95 11.41 15.22 24.19
C ARG A 95 10.93 15.93 22.91
N CYS A 96 10.80 15.22 21.82
CA CYS A 96 10.38 15.75 20.51
C CYS A 96 11.40 16.64 19.80
N THR A 97 12.42 17.14 20.48
CA THR A 97 13.51 18.00 19.96
C THR A 97 14.85 17.30 20.06
N GLU A 98 15.78 17.67 19.17
CA GLU A 98 17.13 17.10 19.14
C GLU A 98 18.00 17.58 20.34
N HIS A 99 17.74 18.81 20.82
CA HIS A 99 18.53 19.45 21.91
C HIS A 99 17.62 20.19 22.88
N ASP A 100 18.08 20.30 24.15
CA ASP A 100 17.44 21.11 25.19
C ASP A 100 17.72 22.63 25.02
N CYS A 101 17.92 23.09 23.80
CA CYS A 101 18.17 24.51 23.54
C CYS A 101 16.82 25.24 23.46
N PRO A 102 16.55 26.23 24.35
CA PRO A 102 15.30 26.99 24.31
C PRO A 102 15.18 27.89 23.06
N ASP A 103 16.30 28.19 22.39
CA ASP A 103 16.35 29.13 21.25
C ASP A 103 16.35 28.39 19.89
N CYS A 104 16.57 27.08 19.87
CA CYS A 104 16.61 26.28 18.64
C CYS A 104 15.79 25.00 18.80
N SER A 105 14.51 25.05 18.50
CA SER A 105 13.64 23.89 18.49
C SER A 105 13.75 23.13 17.15
N HIS A 106 14.85 22.39 16.95
CA HIS A 106 14.91 21.47 15.81
C HIS A 106 14.16 20.18 16.16
N GLU A 107 13.22 19.82 15.31
CA GLU A 107 12.51 18.55 15.44
C GLU A 107 13.51 17.39 15.40
N CYS A 108 13.33 16.43 16.28
CA CYS A 108 14.16 15.22 16.29
C CYS A 108 14.09 14.51 14.93
N PRO A 109 15.21 14.31 14.24
CA PRO A 109 15.20 13.70 12.90
C PRO A 109 14.75 12.23 12.92
N THR A 110 14.85 11.54 14.07
CA THR A 110 14.46 10.15 14.22
C THR A 110 12.94 9.98 14.28
N CYS A 111 12.23 10.83 15.02
CA CYS A 111 10.78 10.76 15.17
C CYS A 111 10.01 11.91 14.51
N GLY A 112 10.69 12.85 13.86
CA GLY A 112 10.05 14.01 13.22
C GLY A 112 9.29 14.91 14.21
N GLY A 113 9.76 15.01 15.46
CA GLY A 113 9.11 15.82 16.50
C GLY A 113 7.96 15.13 17.23
N GLU A 114 7.67 13.84 16.96
CA GLU A 114 6.56 13.11 17.60
C GLU A 114 6.90 12.54 18.99
N GLY A 115 8.18 12.46 19.35
CA GLY A 115 8.65 11.87 20.62
C GLY A 115 8.54 10.34 20.70
N THR A 116 7.85 9.72 19.74
CA THR A 116 7.67 8.27 19.65
C THR A 116 7.95 7.77 18.23
N ILE A 117 8.33 6.51 18.11
CA ILE A 117 8.50 5.81 16.82
C ILE A 117 7.66 4.54 16.79
N GLU A 118 7.17 4.17 15.63
CA GLU A 118 6.51 2.87 15.45
C GLU A 118 7.54 1.75 15.35
N ILE A 119 7.30 0.66 16.08
CA ILE A 119 8.10 -0.56 15.92
C ILE A 119 7.91 -1.08 14.49
N ALA A 120 9.02 -1.44 13.84
CA ALA A 120 8.98 -2.06 12.52
C ALA A 120 8.05 -3.27 12.54
N SER A 121 6.98 -3.21 11.75
CA SER A 121 5.91 -4.19 11.78
C SER A 121 5.52 -4.63 10.37
N ALA A 122 4.95 -5.82 10.28
CA ALA A 122 4.50 -6.42 9.03
C ALA A 122 3.16 -7.14 9.22
N VAL A 123 2.50 -7.41 8.10
CA VAL A 123 1.37 -8.33 8.01
C VAL A 123 1.81 -9.48 7.11
N GLU A 124 1.62 -10.70 7.60
CA GLU A 124 1.91 -11.90 6.82
C GLU A 124 0.93 -12.07 5.67
N LEU A 125 1.44 -12.45 4.51
CA LEU A 125 0.69 -12.73 3.31
C LEU A 125 1.22 -14.02 2.69
N GLY A 126 0.64 -15.16 3.06
CA GLY A 126 1.19 -16.47 2.75
C GLY A 126 2.61 -16.60 3.30
N HIS A 127 3.58 -16.81 2.42
CA HIS A 127 5.01 -16.87 2.80
C HIS A 127 5.74 -15.51 2.69
N ARG A 128 5.03 -14.43 2.50
CA ARG A 128 5.54 -13.07 2.29
C ARG A 128 5.07 -12.11 3.37
N GLU A 129 5.62 -10.92 3.35
CA GLU A 129 5.25 -9.83 4.25
C GLU A 129 4.95 -8.55 3.48
N ILE A 130 3.97 -7.81 3.97
CA ILE A 130 3.62 -6.48 3.48
C ILE A 130 3.51 -5.50 4.64
N THR A 131 3.53 -4.21 4.35
CA THR A 131 3.34 -3.19 5.39
C THR A 131 1.90 -3.21 5.93
N PRO A 132 1.67 -2.90 7.21
CA PRO A 132 0.31 -2.79 7.77
C PRO A 132 -0.57 -1.79 7.03
N ARG A 133 0.02 -0.69 6.55
CA ARG A 133 -0.69 0.28 5.70
C ARG A 133 -1.17 -0.35 4.39
N ALA A 134 -0.31 -1.10 3.71
CA ALA A 134 -0.69 -1.79 2.48
C ALA A 134 -1.82 -2.81 2.73
N ALA A 135 -1.72 -3.60 3.80
CA ALA A 135 -2.75 -4.55 4.17
C ALA A 135 -4.11 -3.89 4.42
N ARG A 136 -4.15 -2.74 5.12
CA ARG A 136 -5.38 -1.97 5.33
C ARG A 136 -5.95 -1.41 4.03
N LEU A 137 -5.10 -0.96 3.10
CA LEU A 137 -5.54 -0.50 1.79
C LEU A 137 -6.15 -1.63 0.95
N LEU A 138 -5.55 -2.83 0.99
CA LEU A 138 -6.11 -3.99 0.31
C LEU A 138 -7.51 -4.37 0.86
N GLN A 139 -7.77 -4.17 2.15
CA GLN A 139 -9.09 -4.41 2.76
C GLN A 139 -10.21 -3.49 2.21
N LEU A 140 -9.85 -2.34 1.65
CA LEU A 140 -10.82 -1.42 1.03
C LEU A 140 -11.31 -1.86 -0.34
N LEU A 141 -10.64 -2.86 -0.95
CA LEU A 141 -10.91 -3.30 -2.30
C LEU A 141 -11.99 -4.40 -2.32
N PRO A 142 -13.05 -4.24 -3.14
CA PRO A 142 -14.13 -5.22 -3.19
C PRO A 142 -13.66 -6.52 -3.86
N GLU A 143 -14.01 -7.65 -3.25
CA GLU A 143 -13.74 -9.00 -3.79
C GLU A 143 -12.29 -9.20 -4.29
N ILE A 144 -11.34 -8.67 -3.53
CA ILE A 144 -9.93 -8.75 -3.91
C ILE A 144 -9.45 -10.20 -4.04
N LYS A 145 -8.69 -10.44 -5.10
CA LYS A 145 -7.93 -11.67 -5.32
C LYS A 145 -6.48 -11.32 -5.58
N ILE A 146 -5.55 -12.11 -5.08
CA ILE A 146 -4.12 -11.90 -5.25
C ILE A 146 -3.44 -13.05 -5.94
N SER A 147 -2.36 -12.73 -6.64
CA SER A 147 -1.39 -13.69 -7.18
C SER A 147 -0.03 -13.40 -6.54
N LEU A 148 0.48 -14.36 -5.79
CA LEU A 148 1.80 -14.29 -5.18
C LEU A 148 2.88 -14.59 -6.22
N PRO A 149 4.06 -13.93 -6.14
CA PRO A 149 5.17 -14.28 -7.00
C PRO A 149 5.67 -15.70 -6.73
N ALA A 150 6.07 -16.38 -7.79
CA ALA A 150 6.56 -17.75 -7.71
C ALA A 150 7.93 -17.88 -7.06
N THR A 151 8.75 -16.82 -7.11
CA THR A 151 10.13 -16.79 -6.59
C THR A 151 10.31 -15.74 -5.52
N ASP A 152 11.27 -15.96 -4.62
CA ASP A 152 11.59 -15.03 -3.54
C ASP A 152 12.29 -13.74 -4.02
N ASP A 153 12.86 -13.75 -5.19
CA ASP A 153 13.50 -12.57 -5.80
C ASP A 153 12.49 -11.58 -6.36
N ASP A 154 11.30 -12.03 -6.74
CA ASP A 154 10.21 -11.17 -7.21
C ASP A 154 9.44 -10.60 -6.02
N ASN A 155 9.54 -9.31 -5.82
CA ASN A 155 8.85 -8.58 -4.74
C ASN A 155 7.54 -7.94 -5.18
N LEU A 156 7.06 -8.22 -6.40
CA LEU A 156 5.86 -7.61 -6.93
C LEU A 156 4.65 -8.53 -6.78
N LEU A 157 3.75 -8.19 -5.86
CA LEU A 157 2.43 -8.76 -5.76
C LEU A 157 1.53 -8.18 -6.85
N GLN A 158 0.79 -9.02 -7.54
CA GLN A 158 -0.30 -8.60 -8.42
C GLN A 158 -1.64 -8.92 -7.75
N PHE A 159 -2.63 -8.04 -7.91
CA PHE A 159 -3.97 -8.27 -7.39
C PHE A 159 -5.02 -7.70 -8.33
N GLN A 160 -6.21 -8.29 -8.27
CA GLN A 160 -7.39 -7.82 -8.97
C GLN A 160 -8.56 -7.69 -8.00
N PHE A 161 -9.49 -6.82 -8.31
CA PHE A 161 -10.70 -6.57 -7.52
C PHE A 161 -11.83 -6.18 -8.46
N VAL A 162 -13.07 -6.15 -7.97
CA VAL A 162 -14.20 -5.74 -8.80
C VAL A 162 -13.98 -4.29 -9.28
N GLY A 163 -13.87 -4.13 -10.59
CA GLY A 163 -13.65 -2.84 -11.25
C GLY A 163 -12.20 -2.43 -11.43
N GLY A 164 -11.21 -3.25 -11.08
CA GLY A 164 -9.82 -2.84 -11.27
C GLY A 164 -8.75 -3.89 -10.97
N GLN A 165 -7.52 -3.42 -11.03
CA GLN A 165 -6.29 -4.20 -10.83
C GLN A 165 -5.28 -3.39 -10.05
N GLY A 166 -4.30 -4.06 -9.45
CA GLY A 166 -3.24 -3.35 -8.76
C GLY A 166 -1.96 -4.18 -8.58
N ILE A 167 -0.93 -3.46 -8.20
CA ILE A 167 0.39 -4.01 -7.87
C ILE A 167 0.85 -3.45 -6.53
N LEU A 168 1.60 -4.25 -5.80
CA LEU A 168 2.15 -3.88 -4.50
C LEU A 168 3.58 -4.40 -4.38
N MET A 169 4.49 -3.52 -3.96
CA MET A 169 5.84 -3.89 -3.55
C MET A 169 5.81 -4.53 -2.16
N MET A 170 6.19 -5.79 -2.08
CA MET A 170 6.28 -6.52 -0.82
C MET A 170 7.57 -6.19 -0.07
N LEU A 171 7.58 -6.47 1.24
CA LEU A 171 8.76 -6.30 2.07
C LEU A 171 9.79 -7.41 1.78
N LYS A 172 11.08 -7.05 1.83
CA LYS A 172 12.16 -8.04 1.82
C LYS A 172 12.23 -8.73 3.18
N ARG A 173 12.46 -10.04 3.18
CA ARG A 173 12.43 -10.90 4.38
C ARG A 173 13.55 -10.66 5.42
N ASN A 174 14.43 -9.70 5.23
CA ASN A 174 15.70 -9.59 5.98
C ASN A 174 15.62 -8.79 7.31
N HIS A 175 14.41 -8.48 7.80
CA HIS A 175 14.28 -7.69 9.04
C HIS A 175 13.36 -8.38 10.02
N VAL A 176 13.78 -8.39 11.29
CA VAL A 176 12.90 -8.79 12.40
C VAL A 176 11.83 -7.71 12.55
N ARG A 177 10.57 -8.10 12.38
CA ARG A 177 9.40 -7.22 12.48
C ARG A 177 8.36 -7.86 13.38
N ALA A 178 7.60 -7.04 14.08
CA ALA A 178 6.42 -7.49 14.78
C ALA A 178 5.31 -7.86 13.78
N VAL A 179 4.76 -9.06 13.87
CA VAL A 179 3.65 -9.49 13.01
C VAL A 179 2.33 -8.98 13.62
N LEU A 180 1.61 -8.13 12.90
CA LEU A 180 0.38 -7.50 13.36
C LEU A 180 -0.90 -8.18 12.89
N GLY A 181 -0.78 -9.21 12.06
CA GLY A 181 -1.90 -9.95 11.49
C GLY A 181 -1.49 -10.73 10.26
N SER A 182 -2.45 -11.39 9.65
CA SER A 182 -2.23 -12.22 8.45
C SER A 182 -3.30 -12.02 7.40
N ILE A 183 -2.93 -12.32 6.17
CA ILE A 183 -3.85 -12.44 5.04
C ILE A 183 -3.70 -13.87 4.50
N GLU A 184 -4.73 -14.65 4.71
CA GLU A 184 -4.79 -16.02 4.21
C GLU A 184 -5.16 -16.04 2.74
N VAL A 185 -4.39 -16.75 1.94
CA VAL A 185 -4.64 -16.94 0.53
C VAL A 185 -5.31 -18.30 0.36
N ALA A 186 -6.47 -18.34 -0.30
CA ALA A 186 -7.17 -19.59 -0.55
C ALA A 186 -6.28 -20.57 -1.32
N GLU A 187 -6.38 -21.85 -0.97
CA GLU A 187 -5.70 -22.91 -1.73
C GLU A 187 -6.23 -22.98 -3.17
N PRO A 188 -5.39 -23.39 -4.13
CA PRO A 188 -5.87 -23.62 -5.48
C PRO A 188 -6.99 -24.68 -5.45
N ALA A 189 -8.08 -24.43 -6.18
CA ALA A 189 -9.10 -25.46 -6.36
C ALA A 189 -8.42 -26.70 -6.97
N THR A 190 -8.42 -27.79 -6.22
CA THR A 190 -7.97 -29.09 -6.74
C THR A 190 -8.96 -29.51 -7.81
N THR A 191 -8.56 -29.38 -9.08
CA THR A 191 -9.34 -29.99 -10.20
C THR A 191 -9.12 -31.48 -10.12
N GLU A 192 -10.14 -32.22 -9.61
CA GLU A 192 -10.26 -33.67 -9.80
C GLU A 192 -10.61 -33.98 -11.24
#